data_cdfa2159bc98da24b0c3aa066def42f9
#
_entry.id   cdfa2159bc98da24b0c3aa066def42f9
#
_cell.length_a   1.000
_cell.length_b   1.000
_cell.length_c   1.000
_cell.angle_alpha   90.00
_cell.angle_beta   90.00
_cell.angle_gamma   90.00
#
_symmetry.space_group_name_H-M   'P 1'
#
loop_
_entity.id
_entity.type
_entity.pdbx_description
1 polymer ?
#
loop_
_entity_poly.entity_id
_entity_poly.type
_entity_poly.pdbx_seq_one_letter_code
_entity_poly.pdbx_strand_id
1 'polypeptide(L)'
;MKKVFTLALAALVMASCGEKVESENEATTKAEVPAGGLRIAFVEVDSLMTQYQFCKDYSEVMNMEYANIQKELAGKQRTLEQHAAALQQKYESNGFTTKDELERAQAGINREQQELAVLSDRLSSEFASTQESYNKEMRDSIQAFLKVYNKGKKFDYILSKGGDNMLYANPTFDITNDVIKGLNKRYKVKPEIAEKLKANNSDKK
;
A
#
# COMPACT_ATOMS: atom_id res chain seq x y z
N MET A 1 -10.52 50.23 72.58
CA MET A 1 -9.12 50.64 72.70
C MET A 1 -8.42 50.36 71.37
N LYS A 2 -8.25 51.42 70.55
CA LYS A 2 -6.96 52.00 70.14
C LYS A 2 -6.01 50.89 69.59
N LYS A 3 -5.59 50.93 68.34
CA LYS A 3 -4.81 51.87 67.50
C LYS A 3 -4.80 51.31 66.07
N VAL A 4 -5.22 51.95 65.02
CA VAL A 4 -4.51 52.81 64.03
C VAL A 4 -3.07 52.41 63.77
N PHE A 5 -2.79 51.90 62.52
CA PHE A 5 -1.58 52.25 61.80
C PHE A 5 -1.78 52.11 60.27
N THR A 6 -1.71 53.17 59.69
CA THR A 6 -1.36 53.73 58.36
C THR A 6 -0.82 52.85 57.27
N LEU A 7 -1.45 53.04 56.13
CA LEU A 7 -0.95 53.44 54.79
C LEU A 7 0.43 52.92 54.31
N ALA A 8 0.43 52.16 53.24
CA ALA A 8 1.39 52.34 52.16
C ALA A 8 0.76 51.91 50.83
N LEU A 9 0.56 52.87 49.98
CA LEU A 9 0.10 52.81 48.60
C LEU A 9 1.32 52.37 47.72
N ALA A 10 1.28 51.24 47.10
CA ALA A 10 2.24 50.90 46.03
C ALA A 10 1.46 50.61 44.76
N ALA A 11 1.48 51.53 43.82
CA ALA A 11 0.99 51.43 42.48
C ALA A 11 1.91 50.51 41.68
N LEU A 12 1.42 49.32 41.31
CA LEU A 12 2.07 48.46 40.33
C LEU A 12 1.45 48.70 38.96
N VAL A 13 2.23 49.35 38.14
CA VAL A 13 1.97 49.58 36.72
C VAL A 13 1.97 48.20 36.02
N MET A 14 0.83 47.77 35.51
CA MET A 14 0.70 46.64 34.60
C MET A 14 1.24 47.05 33.25
N ALA A 15 2.50 46.69 32.98
CA ALA A 15 3.04 46.71 31.63
C ALA A 15 2.46 45.48 30.88
N SER A 16 1.47 45.74 30.03
CA SER A 16 0.96 44.81 29.04
C SER A 16 2.07 44.57 28.00
N CYS A 17 2.81 43.48 28.13
CA CYS A 17 3.60 42.96 27.03
C CYS A 17 2.64 42.25 26.07
N GLY A 18 2.34 42.89 24.93
CA GLY A 18 1.76 42.23 23.77
C GLY A 18 2.74 41.23 23.25
N GLU A 19 2.39 39.97 23.38
CA GLU A 19 3.10 38.85 22.78
C GLU A 19 2.84 38.86 21.27
N LYS A 20 3.80 39.42 20.53
CA LYS A 20 3.90 39.21 19.09
C LYS A 20 4.11 37.71 18.87
N VAL A 21 3.11 37.06 18.26
CA VAL A 21 3.32 35.78 17.61
C VAL A 21 4.29 36.04 16.46
N GLU A 22 5.57 35.80 16.70
CA GLU A 22 6.55 35.68 15.65
C GLU A 22 6.26 34.36 14.89
N SER A 23 5.86 34.53 13.63
CA SER A 23 5.87 33.48 12.64
C SER A 23 7.29 32.91 12.58
N GLU A 24 7.50 31.77 13.21
CA GLU A 24 8.73 31.01 13.04
C GLU A 24 8.86 30.61 11.58
N ASN A 25 9.69 31.36 10.88
CA ASN A 25 10.26 30.99 9.61
C ASN A 25 11.06 29.70 9.88
N GLU A 26 10.57 28.54 9.42
CA GLU A 26 11.31 27.28 9.46
C GLU A 26 12.58 27.40 8.62
N ALA A 27 13.60 28.00 9.18
CA ALA A 27 14.96 27.81 8.74
C ALA A 27 15.31 26.34 9.06
N THR A 28 15.40 25.52 8.04
CA THR A 28 15.94 24.15 8.09
C THR A 28 17.38 24.20 8.63
N THR A 29 17.53 24.29 9.93
CA THR A 29 18.82 24.08 10.61
C THR A 29 19.18 22.62 10.44
N LYS A 30 20.16 22.35 9.57
CA LYS A 30 20.85 21.06 9.54
C LYS A 30 21.38 20.80 10.93
N ALA A 31 20.76 19.84 11.64
CA ALA A 31 21.26 19.40 12.93
C ALA A 31 22.69 18.88 12.75
N GLU A 32 23.67 19.58 13.31
CA GLU A 32 25.03 19.09 13.43
C GLU A 32 25.02 17.92 14.43
N VAL A 33 25.31 16.73 13.92
CA VAL A 33 25.44 15.53 14.74
C VAL A 33 26.72 15.66 15.56
N PRO A 34 26.67 15.52 16.91
CA PRO A 34 27.88 15.59 17.75
C PRO A 34 28.92 14.57 17.28
N ALA A 35 30.19 14.95 17.28
CA ALA A 35 31.27 14.07 16.92
C ALA A 35 31.29 12.85 17.88
N GLY A 36 30.88 11.65 17.38
CA GLY A 36 30.78 10.40 18.15
C GLY A 36 29.37 9.89 18.36
N GLY A 37 28.31 10.59 17.92
CA GLY A 37 26.91 10.11 18.00
C GLY A 37 26.52 9.26 16.79
N LEU A 38 25.56 8.32 16.97
CA LEU A 38 24.96 7.54 15.90
C LEU A 38 24.23 8.47 14.90
N ARG A 39 24.50 8.28 13.63
CA ARG A 39 23.81 8.98 12.55
C ARG A 39 22.63 8.16 12.08
N ILE A 40 21.45 8.55 12.50
CA ILE A 40 20.20 7.86 12.17
C ILE A 40 19.41 8.70 11.19
N ALA A 41 18.79 8.05 10.21
CA ALA A 41 17.79 8.63 9.32
C ALA A 41 16.57 7.72 9.26
N PHE A 42 15.45 8.22 8.75
CA PHE A 42 14.28 7.39 8.51
C PHE A 42 13.63 7.70 7.15
N VAL A 43 12.85 6.72 6.68
CA VAL A 43 12.03 6.81 5.48
C VAL A 43 10.59 6.46 5.85
N GLU A 44 9.64 7.32 5.53
CA GLU A 44 8.21 7.06 5.69
C GLU A 44 7.71 6.08 4.63
N VAL A 45 7.27 4.90 5.10
CA VAL A 45 6.83 3.81 4.21
C VAL A 45 5.59 4.21 3.43
N ASP A 46 4.60 4.86 4.06
CA ASP A 46 3.35 5.26 3.41
C ASP A 46 3.60 6.27 2.28
N SER A 47 4.47 7.25 2.53
CA SER A 47 4.91 8.21 1.52
C SER A 47 5.65 7.52 0.37
N LEU A 48 6.49 6.54 0.69
CA LEU A 48 7.21 5.77 -0.32
C LEU A 48 6.25 4.93 -1.16
N MET A 49 5.30 4.22 -0.55
CA MET A 49 4.32 3.39 -1.25
C MET A 49 3.42 4.21 -2.18
N THR A 50 3.09 5.44 -1.80
CA THR A 50 2.21 6.32 -2.60
C THR A 50 2.94 7.13 -3.67
N GLN A 51 4.25 7.35 -3.55
CA GLN A 51 5.01 8.25 -4.43
C GLN A 51 6.10 7.56 -5.26
N TYR A 52 6.54 6.36 -4.89
CA TYR A 52 7.47 5.59 -5.70
C TYR A 52 6.76 5.02 -6.92
N GLN A 53 7.22 5.37 -8.12
CA GLN A 53 6.57 4.99 -9.38
C GLN A 53 6.44 3.47 -9.55
N PHE A 54 7.43 2.72 -9.12
CA PHE A 54 7.34 1.25 -9.06
C PHE A 54 6.09 0.80 -8.30
N CYS A 55 5.86 1.33 -7.10
CA CYS A 55 4.70 0.95 -6.28
C CYS A 55 3.37 1.30 -6.95
N LYS A 56 3.31 2.46 -7.63
CA LYS A 56 2.11 2.88 -8.38
C LYS A 56 1.80 1.93 -9.53
N ASP A 57 2.80 1.65 -10.36
CA ASP A 57 2.66 0.80 -11.54
C ASP A 57 2.24 -0.62 -11.16
N TYR A 58 2.89 -1.20 -10.14
CA TYR A 58 2.54 -2.54 -9.67
C TYR A 58 1.21 -2.59 -8.93
N SER A 59 0.85 -1.56 -8.16
CA SER A 59 -0.48 -1.47 -7.54
C SER A 59 -1.59 -1.45 -8.60
N GLU A 60 -1.39 -0.71 -9.69
CA GLU A 60 -2.35 -0.68 -10.80
C GLU A 60 -2.46 -2.05 -11.47
N VAL A 61 -1.33 -2.70 -11.77
CA VAL A 61 -1.32 -4.06 -12.35
C VAL A 61 -1.98 -5.08 -11.44
N MET A 62 -1.70 -5.05 -10.14
CA MET A 62 -2.30 -5.98 -9.18
C MET A 62 -3.81 -5.78 -9.06
N ASN A 63 -4.29 -4.54 -9.09
CA ASN A 63 -5.72 -4.25 -9.10
C ASN A 63 -6.41 -4.79 -10.36
N MET A 64 -5.76 -4.68 -11.51
CA MET A 64 -6.26 -5.25 -12.76
C MET A 64 -6.31 -6.78 -12.72
N GLU A 65 -5.24 -7.42 -12.26
CA GLU A 65 -5.18 -8.88 -12.13
C GLU A 65 -6.27 -9.40 -11.19
N TYR A 66 -6.44 -8.73 -10.05
CA TYR A 66 -7.53 -9.07 -9.12
C TYR A 66 -8.91 -8.93 -9.77
N ALA A 67 -9.18 -7.83 -10.49
CA ALA A 67 -10.45 -7.63 -11.17
C ALA A 67 -10.69 -8.68 -12.27
N ASN A 68 -9.65 -9.08 -13.01
CA ASN A 68 -9.74 -10.13 -14.02
C ASN A 68 -10.04 -11.49 -13.39
N ILE A 69 -9.39 -11.84 -12.29
CA ILE A 69 -9.66 -13.07 -11.52
C ILE A 69 -11.12 -13.10 -11.08
N GLN A 70 -11.61 -12.01 -10.49
CA GLN A 70 -13.00 -11.92 -10.03
C GLN A 70 -13.99 -12.08 -11.21
N LYS A 71 -13.70 -11.44 -12.35
CA LYS A 71 -14.52 -11.55 -13.56
C LYS A 71 -14.53 -12.97 -14.12
N GLU A 72 -13.39 -13.65 -14.16
CA GLU A 72 -13.27 -15.03 -14.64
C GLU A 72 -14.06 -15.99 -13.74
N LEU A 73 -13.86 -15.92 -12.42
CA LEU A 73 -14.55 -16.76 -11.45
C LEU A 73 -16.08 -16.53 -11.47
N ALA A 74 -16.50 -15.26 -11.52
CA ALA A 74 -17.92 -14.92 -11.62
C ALA A 74 -18.54 -15.41 -12.94
N GLY A 75 -17.79 -15.37 -14.04
CA GLY A 75 -18.23 -15.93 -15.32
C GLY A 75 -18.43 -17.45 -15.26
N LYS A 76 -17.49 -18.18 -14.70
CA LYS A 76 -17.56 -19.63 -14.51
C LYS A 76 -18.69 -20.02 -13.57
N GLN A 77 -18.83 -19.30 -12.45
CA GLN A 77 -19.94 -19.52 -11.50
C GLN A 77 -21.31 -19.36 -12.17
N ARG A 78 -21.50 -18.30 -12.96
CA ARG A 78 -22.75 -18.07 -13.69
C ARG A 78 -23.03 -19.17 -14.70
N THR A 79 -22.02 -19.66 -15.41
CA THR A 79 -22.17 -20.78 -16.35
C THR A 79 -22.62 -22.06 -15.63
N LEU A 80 -21.99 -22.38 -14.49
CA LEU A 80 -22.36 -23.52 -13.65
C LEU A 80 -23.81 -23.42 -13.16
N GLU A 81 -24.24 -22.23 -12.69
CA GLU A 81 -25.61 -22.00 -12.27
C GLU A 81 -26.62 -22.19 -13.42
N GLN A 82 -26.28 -21.74 -14.64
CA GLN A 82 -27.11 -21.94 -15.83
C GLN A 82 -27.23 -23.44 -16.19
N HIS A 83 -26.12 -24.19 -16.13
CA HIS A 83 -26.13 -25.63 -16.40
C HIS A 83 -26.93 -26.39 -15.34
N ALA A 84 -26.78 -26.04 -14.07
CA ALA A 84 -27.53 -26.64 -12.97
C ALA A 84 -29.06 -26.36 -13.10
N ALA A 85 -29.41 -25.12 -13.46
CA ALA A 85 -30.82 -24.76 -13.71
C ALA A 85 -31.41 -25.50 -14.92
N ALA A 86 -30.66 -25.63 -16.00
CA ALA A 86 -31.09 -26.40 -17.18
C ALA A 86 -31.25 -27.89 -16.88
N LEU A 87 -30.34 -28.47 -16.06
CA LEU A 87 -30.47 -29.84 -15.59
C LEU A 87 -31.75 -30.03 -14.77
N GLN A 88 -32.04 -29.12 -13.84
CA GLN A 88 -33.23 -29.16 -13.02
C GLN A 88 -34.51 -29.06 -13.87
N GLN A 89 -34.55 -28.13 -14.80
CA GLN A 89 -35.69 -27.98 -15.73
C GLN A 89 -35.94 -29.23 -16.58
N LYS A 90 -34.82 -29.84 -17.09
CA LYS A 90 -34.91 -31.08 -17.87
C LYS A 90 -35.43 -32.25 -17.02
N TYR A 91 -35.03 -32.32 -15.76
CA TYR A 91 -35.51 -33.31 -14.80
C TYR A 91 -37.02 -33.14 -14.52
N GLU A 92 -37.45 -31.93 -14.18
CA GLU A 92 -38.86 -31.63 -13.90
C GLU A 92 -39.80 -31.88 -15.08
N SER A 93 -39.32 -31.68 -16.31
CA SER A 93 -40.05 -31.93 -17.54
C SER A 93 -40.01 -33.39 -17.99
N ASN A 94 -39.48 -34.34 -17.18
CA ASN A 94 -39.21 -35.73 -17.57
C ASN A 94 -38.42 -35.87 -18.86
N GLY A 95 -37.50 -34.92 -19.10
CA GLY A 95 -36.73 -34.83 -20.35
C GLY A 95 -35.54 -35.81 -20.46
N PHE A 96 -35.33 -36.68 -19.46
CA PHE A 96 -34.30 -37.72 -19.50
C PHE A 96 -34.91 -39.03 -19.99
N THR A 97 -34.23 -39.65 -20.99
CA THR A 97 -34.71 -40.91 -21.57
C THR A 97 -34.23 -42.12 -20.78
N THR A 98 -33.10 -42.03 -20.12
CA THR A 98 -32.50 -43.11 -19.33
C THR A 98 -31.93 -42.60 -18.02
N LYS A 99 -31.81 -43.51 -17.05
CA LYS A 99 -31.14 -43.22 -15.76
C LYS A 99 -29.67 -42.84 -15.97
N ASP A 100 -28.98 -43.52 -16.88
CA ASP A 100 -27.58 -43.23 -17.23
C ASP A 100 -27.39 -41.80 -17.77
N GLU A 101 -28.36 -41.29 -18.52
CA GLU A 101 -28.29 -39.89 -19.03
C GLU A 101 -28.38 -38.90 -17.90
N LEU A 102 -29.27 -39.08 -16.92
CA LEU A 102 -29.38 -38.25 -15.74
C LEU A 102 -28.11 -38.31 -14.89
N GLU A 103 -27.60 -39.51 -14.62
CA GLU A 103 -26.37 -39.70 -13.83
C GLU A 103 -25.15 -38.99 -14.47
N ARG A 104 -24.99 -39.09 -15.81
CA ARG A 104 -23.95 -38.35 -16.53
C ARG A 104 -24.09 -36.85 -16.47
N ALA A 105 -25.32 -36.35 -16.55
CA ALA A 105 -25.56 -34.91 -16.45
C ALA A 105 -25.25 -34.38 -15.03
N GLN A 106 -25.66 -35.11 -13.98
CA GLN A 106 -25.30 -34.78 -12.60
C GLN A 106 -23.78 -34.83 -12.36
N ALA A 107 -23.10 -35.88 -12.87
CA ALA A 107 -21.66 -36.01 -12.82
C ALA A 107 -20.95 -34.83 -13.54
N GLY A 108 -21.55 -34.33 -14.63
CA GLY A 108 -21.08 -33.13 -15.33
C GLY A 108 -21.06 -31.89 -14.42
N ILE A 109 -22.18 -31.61 -13.76
CA ILE A 109 -22.28 -30.49 -12.81
C ILE A 109 -21.25 -30.61 -11.67
N ASN A 110 -21.14 -31.81 -11.07
CA ASN A 110 -20.17 -32.04 -10.01
C ASN A 110 -18.71 -31.80 -10.49
N ARG A 111 -18.41 -32.18 -11.73
CA ARG A 111 -17.09 -31.90 -12.33
C ARG A 111 -16.86 -30.42 -12.50
N GLU A 112 -17.81 -29.67 -13.04
CA GLU A 112 -17.73 -28.22 -13.20
C GLU A 112 -17.53 -27.50 -11.85
N GLN A 113 -18.20 -27.96 -10.78
CA GLN A 113 -17.98 -27.43 -9.42
C GLN A 113 -16.56 -27.67 -8.93
N GLN A 114 -16.02 -28.88 -9.15
CA GLN A 114 -14.64 -29.19 -8.79
C GLN A 114 -13.63 -28.37 -9.60
N GLU A 115 -13.86 -28.21 -10.90
CA GLU A 115 -13.02 -27.41 -11.79
C GLU A 115 -13.02 -25.93 -11.35
N LEU A 116 -14.16 -25.39 -10.96
CA LEU A 116 -14.26 -24.02 -10.43
C LEU A 116 -13.47 -23.86 -9.11
N ALA A 117 -13.57 -24.82 -8.19
CA ALA A 117 -12.81 -24.79 -6.95
C ALA A 117 -11.29 -24.83 -7.22
N VAL A 118 -10.83 -25.75 -8.07
CA VAL A 118 -9.43 -25.88 -8.47
C VAL A 118 -8.94 -24.59 -9.16
N LEU A 119 -9.76 -24.01 -10.04
CA LEU A 119 -9.44 -22.73 -10.69
C LEU A 119 -9.27 -21.61 -9.68
N SER A 120 -10.18 -21.50 -8.71
CA SER A 120 -10.13 -20.48 -7.66
C SER A 120 -8.85 -20.59 -6.83
N ASP A 121 -8.51 -21.80 -6.40
CA ASP A 121 -7.29 -22.06 -5.61
C ASP A 121 -6.03 -21.72 -6.42
N ARG A 122 -5.99 -22.14 -7.70
CA ARG A 122 -4.86 -21.83 -8.58
C ARG A 122 -4.67 -20.34 -8.77
N LEU A 123 -5.74 -19.60 -9.13
CA LEU A 123 -5.68 -18.16 -9.36
C LEU A 123 -5.29 -17.39 -8.10
N SER A 124 -5.81 -17.80 -6.93
CA SER A 124 -5.45 -17.21 -5.64
C SER A 124 -3.97 -17.42 -5.31
N SER A 125 -3.44 -18.63 -5.57
CA SER A 125 -2.03 -18.95 -5.34
C SER A 125 -1.11 -18.19 -6.30
N GLU A 126 -1.46 -18.10 -7.58
CA GLU A 126 -0.72 -17.35 -8.59
C GLU A 126 -0.69 -15.85 -8.24
N PHE A 127 -1.82 -15.29 -7.81
CA PHE A 127 -1.90 -13.89 -7.37
C PHE A 127 -1.03 -13.61 -6.15
N ALA A 128 -1.09 -14.46 -5.13
CA ALA A 128 -0.26 -14.33 -3.93
C ALA A 128 1.24 -14.42 -4.25
N SER A 129 1.63 -15.36 -5.12
CA SER A 129 3.02 -15.52 -5.58
C SER A 129 3.51 -14.29 -6.36
N THR A 130 2.65 -13.74 -7.21
CA THR A 130 2.95 -12.51 -7.96
C THR A 130 3.15 -11.33 -7.01
N GLN A 131 2.26 -11.18 -6.02
CA GLN A 131 2.37 -10.11 -5.01
C GLN A 131 3.66 -10.23 -4.19
N GLU A 132 4.04 -11.45 -3.79
CA GLU A 132 5.30 -11.66 -3.06
C GLU A 132 6.53 -11.34 -3.92
N SER A 133 6.51 -11.72 -5.19
CA SER A 133 7.58 -11.39 -6.13
C SER A 133 7.76 -9.87 -6.26
N TYR A 134 6.68 -9.11 -6.37
CA TYR A 134 6.74 -7.66 -6.43
C TYR A 134 7.24 -7.03 -5.13
N ASN A 135 6.77 -7.52 -3.99
CA ASN A 135 7.24 -7.06 -2.69
C ASN A 135 8.75 -7.32 -2.50
N LYS A 136 9.24 -8.46 -2.97
CA LYS A 136 10.67 -8.77 -2.97
C LYS A 136 11.44 -7.82 -3.86
N GLU A 137 10.98 -7.60 -5.09
CA GLU A 137 11.64 -6.71 -6.05
C GLU A 137 11.69 -5.26 -5.52
N MET A 138 10.61 -4.79 -4.91
CA MET A 138 10.55 -3.48 -4.27
C MET A 138 11.60 -3.36 -3.16
N ARG A 139 11.64 -4.33 -2.25
CA ARG A 139 12.64 -4.35 -1.16
C ARG A 139 14.07 -4.36 -1.71
N ASP A 140 14.34 -5.21 -2.70
CA ASP A 140 15.67 -5.33 -3.32
C ASP A 140 16.07 -3.99 -3.97
N SER A 141 15.14 -3.34 -4.67
CA SER A 141 15.36 -2.03 -5.29
C SER A 141 15.67 -0.93 -4.27
N ILE A 142 14.90 -0.87 -3.18
CA ILE A 142 15.11 0.09 -2.09
C ILE A 142 16.47 -0.15 -1.44
N GLN A 143 16.79 -1.39 -1.08
CA GLN A 143 18.05 -1.74 -0.43
C GLN A 143 19.25 -1.44 -1.33
N ALA A 144 19.18 -1.78 -2.62
CA ALA A 144 20.22 -1.47 -3.59
C ALA A 144 20.43 0.04 -3.76
N PHE A 145 19.34 0.81 -3.74
CA PHE A 145 19.43 2.27 -3.77
C PHE A 145 20.08 2.82 -2.50
N LEU A 146 19.58 2.43 -1.32
CA LEU A 146 20.08 2.91 -0.03
C LEU A 146 21.56 2.59 0.19
N LYS A 147 22.02 1.41 -0.25
CA LYS A 147 23.43 1.04 -0.20
C LYS A 147 24.34 2.02 -0.96
N VAL A 148 23.88 2.53 -2.10
CA VAL A 148 24.63 3.53 -2.89
C VAL A 148 24.48 4.94 -2.29
N TYR A 149 23.25 5.32 -1.94
CA TYR A 149 22.93 6.60 -1.34
C TYR A 149 23.73 6.85 -0.05
N ASN A 150 23.82 5.84 0.78
CA ASN A 150 24.48 5.93 2.08
C ASN A 150 26.01 6.04 2.00
N LYS A 151 26.66 5.67 0.88
CA LYS A 151 28.11 5.83 0.71
C LYS A 151 28.55 7.30 0.88
N GLY A 152 27.72 8.26 0.44
CA GLY A 152 27.99 9.68 0.58
C GLY A 152 27.43 10.31 1.87
N LYS A 153 26.42 9.72 2.47
CA LYS A 153 25.70 10.26 3.65
C LYS A 153 26.21 9.71 4.98
N LYS A 154 26.73 8.47 4.97
CA LYS A 154 27.34 7.81 6.14
C LYS A 154 26.43 7.71 7.35
N PHE A 155 25.14 7.35 7.15
CA PHE A 155 24.25 6.98 8.23
C PHE A 155 24.63 5.60 8.78
N ASP A 156 24.58 5.44 10.10
CA ASP A 156 24.74 4.14 10.76
C ASP A 156 23.46 3.31 10.63
N TYR A 157 22.30 3.97 10.69
CA TYR A 157 21.00 3.35 10.52
C TYR A 157 20.09 4.19 9.62
N ILE A 158 19.35 3.51 8.74
CA ILE A 158 18.21 4.08 8.01
C ILE A 158 17.01 3.20 8.37
N LEU A 159 16.10 3.77 9.14
CA LEU A 159 14.94 3.07 9.68
C LEU A 159 13.72 3.27 8.77
N SER A 160 12.83 2.30 8.75
CA SER A 160 11.50 2.47 8.17
C SER A 160 10.55 3.07 9.21
N LYS A 161 9.80 4.12 8.85
CA LYS A 161 8.69 4.64 9.64
C LYS A 161 7.39 4.26 8.94
N GLY A 162 6.60 3.40 9.58
CA GLY A 162 5.32 2.93 9.05
C GLY A 162 4.44 2.41 10.18
N GLY A 163 3.14 2.66 10.12
CA GLY A 163 2.23 2.33 11.22
C GLY A 163 2.72 2.91 12.56
N ASP A 164 2.63 2.09 13.61
CA ASP A 164 2.96 2.50 14.99
C ASP A 164 4.39 2.09 15.42
N ASN A 165 5.27 1.68 14.48
CA ASN A 165 6.62 1.24 14.82
C ASN A 165 7.54 2.37 15.32
N MET A 166 7.18 3.63 15.02
CA MET A 166 7.90 4.83 15.43
C MET A 166 6.90 5.95 15.73
N LEU A 167 6.67 6.24 17.01
CA LEU A 167 5.68 7.24 17.44
C LEU A 167 6.12 8.67 17.19
N TYR A 168 7.43 8.94 17.27
CA TYR A 168 8.02 10.24 17.01
C TYR A 168 9.41 10.11 16.39
N ALA A 169 9.69 10.96 15.41
CA ALA A 169 11.03 11.19 14.90
C ALA A 169 11.17 12.66 14.53
N ASN A 170 12.33 13.23 14.84
CA ASN A 170 12.60 14.62 14.45
C ASN A 170 12.67 14.72 12.90
N PRO A 171 11.89 15.63 12.28
CA PRO A 171 11.84 15.79 10.83
C PRO A 171 13.20 16.03 10.15
N THR A 172 14.19 16.53 10.88
CA THR A 172 15.54 16.74 10.34
C THR A 172 16.25 15.45 9.95
N PHE A 173 15.78 14.31 10.44
CA PHE A 173 16.29 12.97 10.09
C PHE A 173 15.51 12.29 8.97
N ASP A 174 14.48 12.96 8.45
CA ASP A 174 13.66 12.45 7.34
C ASP A 174 14.41 12.56 6.02
N ILE A 175 14.64 11.41 5.38
CA ILE A 175 15.24 11.32 4.04
C ILE A 175 14.27 10.80 2.99
N THR A 176 13.00 10.72 3.32
CA THR A 176 11.95 10.10 2.48
C THR A 176 11.93 10.69 1.08
N ASN A 177 11.89 12.02 0.96
CA ASN A 177 11.84 12.71 -0.33
C ASN A 177 13.09 12.46 -1.18
N ASP A 178 14.27 12.45 -0.57
CA ASP A 178 15.53 12.16 -1.27
C ASP A 178 15.52 10.72 -1.81
N VAL A 179 15.05 9.77 -1.00
CA VAL A 179 14.96 8.36 -1.36
C VAL A 179 13.97 8.15 -2.50
N ILE A 180 12.76 8.69 -2.39
CA ILE A 180 11.72 8.59 -3.44
C ILE A 180 12.23 9.20 -4.76
N LYS A 181 12.83 10.39 -4.71
CA LYS A 181 13.37 11.06 -5.89
C LYS A 181 14.47 10.24 -6.56
N GLY A 182 15.35 9.66 -5.76
CA GLY A 182 16.43 8.82 -6.26
C GLY A 182 15.95 7.48 -6.82
N LEU A 183 14.98 6.84 -6.18
CA LEU A 183 14.35 5.62 -6.68
C LEU A 183 13.62 5.87 -8.00
N ASN A 184 12.79 6.92 -8.07
CA ASN A 184 12.07 7.29 -9.28
C ASN A 184 13.01 7.61 -10.45
N LYS A 185 14.14 8.24 -10.19
CA LYS A 185 15.15 8.51 -11.23
C LYS A 185 15.78 7.23 -11.81
N ARG A 186 15.85 6.16 -11.02
CA ARG A 186 16.43 4.87 -11.42
C ARG A 186 15.41 3.92 -12.00
N TYR A 187 14.16 4.07 -11.61
CA TYR A 187 13.08 3.18 -12.03
C TYR A 187 12.90 3.26 -13.54
N LYS A 188 12.77 2.06 -14.13
CA LYS A 188 12.35 1.88 -15.52
C LYS A 188 11.28 0.80 -15.51
N VAL A 189 10.11 1.14 -16.00
CA VAL A 189 9.02 0.16 -16.13
C VAL A 189 9.45 -1.00 -17.02
N LYS A 190 9.21 -2.22 -16.56
CA LYS A 190 9.47 -3.43 -17.36
C LYS A 190 8.50 -3.51 -18.54
N PRO A 191 8.92 -4.08 -19.70
CA PRO A 191 8.05 -4.17 -20.87
C PRO A 191 6.70 -4.84 -20.58
N GLU A 192 6.70 -5.96 -19.84
CA GLU A 192 5.49 -6.68 -19.47
C GLU A 192 4.52 -5.85 -18.61
N ILE A 193 5.03 -5.01 -17.73
CA ILE A 193 4.23 -4.11 -16.91
C ILE A 193 3.68 -2.96 -17.76
N ALA A 194 4.52 -2.40 -18.63
CA ALA A 194 4.12 -1.33 -19.53
C ALA A 194 2.99 -1.78 -20.49
N GLU A 195 3.03 -3.02 -20.97
CA GLU A 195 1.97 -3.59 -21.82
C GLU A 195 0.66 -3.75 -21.04
N LYS A 196 0.70 -4.29 -19.82
CA LYS A 196 -0.48 -4.41 -18.96
C LYS A 196 -1.12 -3.04 -18.67
N LEU A 197 -0.31 -2.03 -18.32
CA LEU A 197 -0.80 -0.68 -18.06
C LEU A 197 -1.42 -0.01 -19.31
N LYS A 198 -0.87 -0.28 -20.50
CA LYS A 198 -1.46 0.22 -21.77
C LYS A 198 -2.81 -0.45 -22.06
N ALA A 199 -2.93 -1.76 -21.86
CA ALA A 199 -4.19 -2.48 -22.05
C ALA A 199 -5.30 -1.90 -21.17
N ASN A 200 -5.02 -1.64 -19.89
CA ASN A 200 -5.98 -1.02 -18.97
C ASN A 200 -6.47 0.36 -19.41
N ASN A 201 -5.57 1.18 -19.97
CA ASN A 201 -5.94 2.52 -20.42
C ASN A 201 -6.77 2.52 -21.71
N SER A 202 -6.74 1.42 -22.47
CA SER A 202 -7.56 1.24 -23.67
C SER A 202 -9.00 0.85 -23.33
N ASP A 203 -9.18 0.08 -22.26
CA ASP A 203 -10.50 -0.39 -21.80
C ASP A 203 -11.29 0.69 -21.02
N LYS A 204 -10.62 1.77 -20.60
CA LYS A 204 -11.25 2.92 -19.90
C LYS A 204 -11.73 4.04 -20.83
N LYS A 205 -11.51 3.93 -22.15
CA LYS A 205 -11.97 4.89 -23.16
C LYS A 205 -13.19 4.37 -23.89
#